data_c1c25245e372cceb2e4540331a80f022
#
_entry.id   c1c25245e372cceb2e4540331a80f022
#
_cell.length_a   1.000
_cell.length_b   1.000
_cell.length_c   1.000
_cell.angle_alpha   90.00
_cell.angle_beta   90.00
_cell.angle_gamma   90.00
#
_symmetry.space_group_name_H-M   'P 1'
#
loop_
_entity.id
_entity.type
_entity.pdbx_description
1 polymer ?
#
loop_
_entity_poly.entity_id
_entity_poly.type
_entity_poly.pdbx_seq_one_letter_code
_entity_poly.pdbx_strand_id
1 'polypeptide(L)'
;MSNEIKELMSTFVKFINTADEKLANEIVSQKAVFFVPTSPEPLKGAEGYMSVLGMMRSGFSDIQWTLEETVIEDNRVAARFTMKGTHNGTFMGIPASGKNISVQATNFYEFEDGKIVKEYGQPDLLSLLIQIGALPHLG
;
A
#
# COMPACT_ATOMS: atom_id res chain seq x y z
N MET A 1 12.47 -18.42 -10.23
CA MET A 1 12.46 -17.94 -8.84
C MET A 1 12.34 -16.45 -8.78
N SER A 2 13.43 -15.69 -8.90
CA SER A 2 13.30 -14.22 -8.78
C SER A 2 12.47 -13.60 -9.91
N ASN A 3 12.48 -14.18 -11.13
CA ASN A 3 11.63 -13.67 -12.23
C ASN A 3 10.16 -13.89 -11.94
N GLU A 4 9.80 -15.02 -11.35
CA GLU A 4 8.44 -15.30 -10.94
C GLU A 4 7.97 -14.30 -9.88
N ILE A 5 8.81 -14.03 -8.88
CA ILE A 5 8.49 -13.05 -7.82
C ILE A 5 8.33 -11.65 -8.43
N LYS A 6 9.18 -11.27 -9.39
CA LYS A 6 9.05 -9.97 -10.08
C LYS A 6 7.72 -9.85 -10.82
N GLU A 7 7.27 -10.93 -11.46
CA GLU A 7 5.97 -10.93 -12.14
C GLU A 7 4.82 -10.83 -11.14
N LEU A 8 4.94 -11.51 -10.01
CA LEU A 8 3.94 -11.43 -8.94
C LEU A 8 3.87 -10.01 -8.35
N MET A 9 5.04 -9.37 -8.16
CA MET A 9 5.06 -7.98 -7.71
C MET A 9 4.42 -7.05 -8.73
N SER A 10 4.62 -7.30 -10.02
CA SER A 10 3.99 -6.52 -11.08
C SER A 10 2.46 -6.64 -11.02
N THR A 11 1.96 -7.86 -10.80
CA THR A 11 0.52 -8.09 -10.63
C THR A 11 0.00 -7.38 -9.38
N PHE A 12 0.76 -7.42 -8.31
CA PHE A 12 0.41 -6.73 -7.06
C PHE A 12 0.29 -5.22 -7.27
N VAL A 13 1.25 -4.62 -7.98
CA VAL A 13 1.23 -3.18 -8.28
C VAL A 13 -0.02 -2.83 -9.09
N LYS A 14 -0.36 -3.66 -10.08
CA LYS A 14 -1.59 -3.47 -10.86
C LYS A 14 -2.82 -3.54 -9.95
N PHE A 15 -2.83 -4.49 -9.02
CA PHE A 15 -3.93 -4.63 -8.06
C PHE A 15 -4.08 -3.37 -7.20
N ILE A 16 -3.01 -2.89 -6.58
CA ILE A 16 -3.13 -1.73 -5.67
C ILE A 16 -3.49 -0.46 -6.42
N ASN A 17 -3.12 -0.34 -7.69
CA ASN A 17 -3.43 0.84 -8.49
C ASN A 17 -4.83 0.81 -9.11
N THR A 18 -5.49 -0.33 -9.12
CA THR A 18 -6.84 -0.46 -9.68
C THR A 18 -7.89 -0.82 -8.63
N ALA A 19 -7.46 -1.38 -7.50
CA ALA A 19 -8.35 -1.96 -6.48
C ALA A 19 -9.31 -3.00 -7.08
N ASP A 20 -8.84 -3.73 -8.08
CA ASP A 20 -9.62 -4.76 -8.78
C ASP A 20 -9.78 -6.00 -7.89
N GLU A 21 -11.01 -6.33 -7.55
CA GLU A 21 -11.32 -7.46 -6.67
C GLU A 21 -10.84 -8.79 -7.22
N LYS A 22 -10.89 -8.94 -8.54
CA LYS A 22 -10.43 -10.17 -9.21
C LYS A 22 -8.92 -10.34 -9.01
N LEU A 23 -8.17 -9.25 -9.19
CA LEU A 23 -6.72 -9.26 -8.95
C LEU A 23 -6.41 -9.49 -7.47
N ALA A 24 -7.23 -8.95 -6.57
CA ALA A 24 -7.06 -9.18 -5.13
C ALA A 24 -7.07 -10.67 -4.83
N ASN A 25 -8.05 -11.39 -5.36
CA ASN A 25 -8.18 -12.83 -5.13
C ASN A 25 -7.08 -13.64 -5.81
N GLU A 26 -6.50 -13.12 -6.88
CA GLU A 26 -5.37 -13.76 -7.56
C GLU A 26 -4.06 -13.63 -6.78
N ILE A 27 -3.77 -12.42 -6.25
CA ILE A 27 -2.44 -12.11 -5.71
C ILE A 27 -2.36 -12.15 -4.19
N VAL A 28 -3.50 -12.06 -3.49
CA VAL A 28 -3.53 -12.04 -2.03
C VAL A 28 -4.14 -13.33 -1.50
N SER A 29 -3.40 -14.04 -0.66
CA SER A 29 -3.88 -15.28 -0.03
C SER A 29 -5.02 -14.98 0.95
N GLN A 30 -5.97 -15.91 1.05
CA GLN A 30 -7.02 -15.83 2.08
C GLN A 30 -6.44 -15.88 3.49
N LYS A 31 -5.23 -16.45 3.63
CA LYS A 31 -4.53 -16.53 4.92
C LYS A 31 -3.59 -15.35 5.15
N ALA A 32 -3.53 -14.40 4.22
CA ALA A 32 -2.59 -13.29 4.31
C ALA A 32 -2.83 -12.44 5.54
N VAL A 33 -1.73 -11.92 6.12
CA VAL A 33 -1.75 -11.05 7.29
C VAL A 33 -0.98 -9.78 6.93
N PHE A 34 -1.58 -8.61 7.19
CA PHE A 34 -0.98 -7.32 6.85
C PHE A 34 -0.86 -6.47 8.10
N PHE A 35 0.34 -5.93 8.31
CA PHE A 35 0.61 -5.00 9.40
C PHE A 35 0.76 -3.61 8.80
N VAL A 36 -0.16 -2.73 9.15
CA VAL A 36 -0.16 -1.34 8.65
C VAL A 36 -0.30 -0.39 9.84
N PRO A 37 0.32 0.81 9.76
CA PRO A 37 0.34 1.71 10.93
C PRO A 37 -1.03 2.30 11.29
N THR A 38 -1.99 2.26 10.38
CA THR A 38 -3.32 2.81 10.62
C THR A 38 -4.27 1.85 11.34
N SER A 39 -3.84 0.61 11.57
CA SER A 39 -4.63 -0.39 12.29
C SER A 39 -3.83 -1.00 13.43
N PRO A 40 -4.37 -1.03 14.66
CA PRO A 40 -3.67 -1.65 15.79
C PRO A 40 -3.64 -3.17 15.69
N GLU A 41 -4.60 -3.76 14.95
CA GLU A 41 -4.68 -5.20 14.75
C GLU A 41 -4.28 -5.53 13.32
N PRO A 42 -3.64 -6.69 13.08
CA PRO A 42 -3.33 -7.09 11.71
C PRO A 42 -4.61 -7.29 10.89
N LEU A 43 -4.54 -6.88 9.62
CA LEU A 43 -5.63 -7.10 8.68
C LEU A 43 -5.43 -8.43 7.97
N LYS A 44 -6.50 -9.07 7.52
CA LYS A 44 -6.44 -10.43 7.00
C LYS A 44 -7.09 -10.58 5.63
N GLY A 45 -6.43 -11.36 4.77
CA GLY A 45 -6.97 -11.78 3.49
C GLY A 45 -7.10 -10.68 2.46
N ALA A 46 -7.61 -11.04 1.29
CA ALA A 46 -7.87 -10.10 0.21
C ALA A 46 -8.86 -9.01 0.65
N GLU A 47 -9.86 -9.39 1.43
CA GLU A 47 -10.87 -8.48 1.96
C GLU A 47 -10.25 -7.41 2.85
N GLY A 48 -9.32 -7.80 3.73
CA GLY A 48 -8.60 -6.85 4.59
C GLY A 48 -7.76 -5.90 3.78
N TYR A 49 -7.11 -6.38 2.73
CA TYR A 49 -6.32 -5.51 1.85
C TYR A 49 -7.21 -4.52 1.09
N MET A 50 -8.35 -4.99 0.57
CA MET A 50 -9.31 -4.11 -0.11
C MET A 50 -9.82 -3.01 0.81
N SER A 51 -9.96 -3.31 2.10
CA SER A 51 -10.35 -2.32 3.10
C SER A 51 -9.31 -1.19 3.22
N VAL A 52 -8.02 -1.54 3.21
CA VAL A 52 -6.93 -0.55 3.24
C VAL A 52 -6.96 0.33 1.99
N LEU A 53 -7.10 -0.30 0.82
CA LEU A 53 -7.16 0.44 -0.43
C LEU A 53 -8.38 1.36 -0.46
N GLY A 54 -9.52 0.90 0.07
CA GLY A 54 -10.73 1.72 0.17
C GLY A 54 -10.52 2.95 1.04
N MET A 55 -9.86 2.80 2.17
CA MET A 55 -9.53 3.91 3.05
C MET A 55 -8.65 4.93 2.35
N MET A 56 -7.61 4.46 1.66
CA MET A 56 -6.70 5.36 0.94
C MET A 56 -7.43 6.07 -0.22
N ARG A 57 -8.24 5.37 -0.98
CA ARG A 57 -8.98 5.95 -2.10
C ARG A 57 -10.08 6.90 -1.67
N SER A 58 -10.64 6.71 -0.49
CA SER A 58 -11.61 7.66 0.08
C SER A 58 -10.99 9.02 0.32
N GLY A 59 -9.73 9.05 0.72
CA GLY A 59 -9.00 10.31 0.96
C GLY A 59 -8.32 10.86 -0.29
N PHE A 60 -7.89 9.96 -1.16
CA PHE A 60 -7.09 10.28 -2.36
C PHE A 60 -7.62 9.44 -3.51
N SER A 61 -8.68 9.93 -4.18
CA SER A 61 -9.35 9.14 -5.21
C SER A 61 -8.46 8.81 -6.41
N ASP A 62 -7.42 9.60 -6.63
CA ASP A 62 -6.46 9.44 -7.74
C ASP A 62 -5.15 8.80 -7.31
N ILE A 63 -5.10 8.16 -6.13
CA ILE A 63 -3.85 7.63 -5.59
C ILE A 63 -3.25 6.58 -6.53
N GLN A 64 -1.92 6.68 -6.72
CA GLN A 64 -1.13 5.73 -7.49
C GLN A 64 0.16 5.42 -6.75
N TRP A 65 0.56 4.17 -6.80
CA TRP A 65 1.83 3.69 -6.25
C TRP A 65 2.76 3.34 -7.39
N THR A 66 3.99 3.86 -7.36
CA THR A 66 5.03 3.50 -8.29
C THR A 66 6.06 2.66 -7.55
N LEU A 67 6.32 1.45 -8.06
CA LEU A 67 7.36 0.58 -7.50
C LEU A 67 8.71 1.09 -7.98
N GLU A 68 9.53 1.58 -7.06
CA GLU A 68 10.83 2.16 -7.39
C GLU A 68 11.95 1.14 -7.42
N GLU A 69 11.97 0.23 -6.44
CA GLU A 69 12.99 -0.79 -6.39
C GLU A 69 12.57 -1.96 -5.52
N THR A 70 13.17 -3.13 -5.77
CA THR A 70 12.96 -4.31 -4.96
C THR A 70 14.27 -5.00 -4.66
N VAL A 71 14.31 -5.65 -3.49
CA VAL A 71 15.37 -6.59 -3.15
C VAL A 71 14.66 -7.91 -2.85
N ILE A 72 15.04 -8.95 -3.57
CA ILE A 72 14.37 -10.25 -3.50
C ILE A 72 15.33 -11.29 -2.96
N GLU A 73 14.88 -12.02 -1.94
CA GLU A 73 15.62 -13.16 -1.41
C GLU A 73 14.61 -14.30 -1.20
N ASP A 74 14.75 -15.35 -1.97
CA ASP A 74 13.82 -16.50 -1.97
C ASP A 74 12.39 -16.02 -2.21
N ASN A 75 11.48 -16.21 -1.26
CA ASN A 75 10.08 -15.82 -1.39
C ASN A 75 9.77 -14.49 -0.70
N ARG A 76 10.80 -13.73 -0.31
CA ARG A 76 10.63 -12.46 0.39
C ARG A 76 11.10 -11.28 -0.45
N VAL A 77 10.39 -10.18 -0.34
CA VAL A 77 10.65 -8.97 -1.13
C VAL A 77 10.66 -7.76 -0.20
N ALA A 78 11.73 -6.97 -0.30
CA ALA A 78 11.71 -5.62 0.24
C ALA A 78 11.44 -4.69 -0.94
N ALA A 79 10.45 -3.84 -0.83
CA ALA A 79 10.01 -2.99 -1.94
C ALA A 79 9.87 -1.54 -1.48
N ARG A 80 10.34 -0.61 -2.30
CA ARG A 80 10.19 0.82 -2.06
C ARG A 80 9.28 1.41 -3.12
N PHE A 81 8.27 2.15 -2.66
CA PHE A 81 7.25 2.77 -3.50
C PHE A 81 7.23 4.27 -3.32
N THR A 82 6.77 4.98 -4.34
CA THR A 82 6.33 6.36 -4.23
C THR A 82 4.80 6.38 -4.36
N MET A 83 4.13 7.00 -3.39
CA MET A 83 2.68 7.19 -3.41
C MET A 83 2.39 8.64 -3.78
N LYS A 84 1.54 8.85 -4.78
CA LYS A 84 1.12 10.19 -5.20
C LYS A 84 -0.40 10.26 -5.30
N GLY A 85 -0.94 11.40 -4.94
CA GLY A 85 -2.37 11.62 -5.04
C GLY A 85 -2.75 13.02 -4.60
N THR A 86 -4.05 13.30 -4.70
CA THR A 86 -4.64 14.58 -4.28
C THR A 86 -5.58 14.31 -3.11
N HIS A 87 -5.40 15.07 -2.03
CA HIS A 87 -6.26 14.95 -0.83
C HIS A 87 -7.62 15.59 -1.13
N ASN A 88 -8.47 14.84 -1.83
CA ASN A 88 -9.77 15.31 -2.30
C ASN A 88 -10.96 14.68 -1.56
N GLY A 89 -10.70 13.91 -0.52
CA GLY A 89 -11.72 13.33 0.35
C GLY A 89 -11.24 13.31 1.79
N THR A 90 -12.10 12.88 2.70
CA THR A 90 -11.74 12.79 4.12
C THR A 90 -10.75 11.64 4.34
N PHE A 91 -9.65 11.91 5.02
CA PHE A 91 -8.65 10.92 5.38
C PHE A 91 -8.34 11.01 6.87
N MET A 92 -8.51 9.90 7.58
CA MET A 92 -8.31 9.83 9.05
C MET A 92 -9.03 10.96 9.79
N GLY A 93 -10.26 11.26 9.35
CA GLY A 93 -11.05 12.35 9.95
C GLY A 93 -10.65 13.75 9.50
N ILE A 94 -9.65 13.87 8.61
CA ILE A 94 -9.17 15.17 8.14
C ILE A 94 -9.89 15.53 6.85
N PRO A 95 -10.67 16.64 6.81
CA PRO A 95 -11.40 17.03 5.61
C PRO A 95 -10.47 17.32 4.43
N ALA A 96 -10.97 17.15 3.23
CA ALA A 96 -10.21 17.36 1.99
C ALA A 96 -9.52 18.72 1.98
N SER A 97 -8.20 18.72 1.76
CA SER A 97 -7.41 19.95 1.69
C SER A 97 -7.14 20.38 0.26
N GLY A 98 -7.34 19.51 -0.71
CA GLY A 98 -7.01 19.75 -2.11
C GLY A 98 -5.52 19.70 -2.40
N LYS A 99 -4.69 19.37 -1.41
CA LYS A 99 -3.23 19.35 -1.57
C LYS A 99 -2.75 18.05 -2.15
N ASN A 100 -1.65 18.12 -2.90
CA ASN A 100 -1.02 16.93 -3.48
C ASN A 100 -0.06 16.31 -2.47
N ILE A 101 0.04 14.97 -2.53
CA ILE A 101 1.06 14.25 -1.75
C ILE A 101 2.01 13.53 -2.67
N SER A 102 3.25 13.37 -2.21
CA SER A 102 4.26 12.51 -2.82
C SER A 102 5.10 11.99 -1.66
N VAL A 103 4.85 10.74 -1.26
CA VAL A 103 5.50 10.15 -0.10
C VAL A 103 6.04 8.77 -0.43
N GLN A 104 7.01 8.33 0.35
CA GLN A 104 7.64 7.03 0.18
C GLN A 104 6.95 6.00 1.07
N ALA A 105 7.01 4.74 0.63
CA ALA A 105 6.64 3.60 1.46
C ALA A 105 7.69 2.52 1.26
N THR A 106 8.16 1.90 2.33
CA THR A 106 9.09 0.79 2.26
C THR A 106 8.46 -0.39 2.96
N ASN A 107 8.18 -1.45 2.20
CA ASN A 107 7.39 -2.57 2.69
C ASN A 107 8.13 -3.88 2.51
N PHE A 108 7.81 -4.86 3.37
CA PHE A 108 8.27 -6.24 3.22
C PHE A 108 7.09 -7.14 2.87
N TYR A 109 7.32 -8.03 1.92
CA TYR A 109 6.31 -9.01 1.48
C TYR A 109 6.86 -10.42 1.55
N GLU A 110 6.00 -11.38 1.83
CA GLU A 110 6.32 -12.79 1.77
C GLU A 110 5.29 -13.48 0.90
N PHE A 111 5.77 -14.32 -0.02
CA PHE A 111 4.92 -15.03 -0.98
C PHE A 111 4.92 -16.53 -0.70
N GLU A 112 3.78 -17.18 -0.92
CA GLU A 112 3.64 -18.65 -0.94
C GLU A 112 2.62 -19.01 -2.00
N ASP A 113 2.95 -20.02 -2.80
CA ASP A 113 2.05 -20.54 -3.84
C ASP A 113 1.51 -19.44 -4.76
N GLY A 114 2.39 -18.49 -5.14
CA GLY A 114 2.04 -17.42 -6.07
C GLY A 114 1.22 -16.30 -5.47
N LYS A 115 1.08 -16.24 -4.16
CA LYS A 115 0.27 -15.22 -3.49
C LYS A 115 1.01 -14.61 -2.31
N ILE A 116 0.66 -13.36 -1.99
CA ILE A 116 1.17 -12.71 -0.79
C ILE A 116 0.51 -13.33 0.43
N VAL A 117 1.32 -13.74 1.39
CA VAL A 117 0.84 -14.28 2.67
C VAL A 117 1.16 -13.35 3.84
N LYS A 118 2.07 -12.40 3.66
CA LYS A 118 2.42 -11.46 4.73
C LYS A 118 2.94 -10.16 4.13
N GLU A 119 2.58 -9.05 4.75
CA GLU A 119 3.15 -7.74 4.44
C GLU A 119 3.37 -6.96 5.72
N TYR A 120 4.53 -6.29 5.79
CA TYR A 120 4.77 -5.22 6.75
C TYR A 120 4.80 -3.94 5.95
N GLY A 121 3.75 -3.11 6.09
CA GLY A 121 3.63 -1.86 5.35
C GLY A 121 4.10 -0.68 6.19
N GLN A 122 5.05 0.09 5.65
CA GLN A 122 5.59 1.26 6.33
C GLN A 122 5.57 2.47 5.40
N PRO A 123 4.39 3.05 5.17
CA PRO A 123 4.31 4.32 4.46
C PRO A 123 4.74 5.46 5.38
N ASP A 124 5.30 6.50 4.79
CA ASP A 124 5.72 7.68 5.53
C ASP A 124 4.50 8.55 5.85
N LEU A 125 3.72 8.11 6.85
CA LEU A 125 2.50 8.81 7.25
C LEU A 125 2.77 10.19 7.82
N LEU A 126 3.91 10.37 8.49
CA LEU A 126 4.26 11.69 9.03
C LEU A 126 4.37 12.71 7.90
N SER A 127 5.12 12.37 6.84
CA SER A 127 5.25 13.26 5.69
C SER A 127 3.89 13.51 5.01
N LEU A 128 3.07 12.47 4.91
CA LEU A 128 1.73 12.60 4.33
C LEU A 128 0.90 13.62 5.12
N LEU A 129 0.87 13.49 6.44
CA LEU A 129 0.08 14.39 7.29
C LEU A 129 0.61 15.82 7.22
N ILE A 130 1.93 16.00 7.12
CA ILE A 130 2.52 17.33 6.95
C ILE A 130 2.11 17.91 5.59
N GLN A 131 2.18 17.11 4.53
CA GLN A 131 1.86 17.56 3.17
C GLN A 131 0.41 17.98 3.00
N ILE A 132 -0.52 17.32 3.69
CA ILE A 132 -1.94 17.74 3.64
C ILE A 132 -2.28 18.84 4.62
N GLY A 133 -1.31 19.29 5.41
CA GLY A 133 -1.49 20.41 6.35
C GLY A 133 -2.08 20.01 7.69
N ALA A 134 -2.14 18.70 8.00
CA ALA A 134 -2.67 18.22 9.28
C ALA A 134 -1.67 18.37 10.42
N LEU A 135 -0.38 18.40 10.09
CA LEU A 135 0.69 18.61 11.07
C LEU A 135 1.65 19.68 10.57
N PRO A 136 2.26 20.48 11.47
CA PRO A 136 3.25 21.47 11.06
C PRO A 136 4.56 20.80 10.67
N HIS A 137 5.38 21.51 9.89
CA HIS A 137 6.73 21.08 9.61
C HIS A 137 7.56 21.04 10.89
N LEU A 138 8.39 20.01 11.02
CA LEU A 138 9.23 19.80 12.19
C LEU A 138 10.63 20.38 11.96
N GLY A 139 10.76 21.63 12.14
CA GLY A 139 12.05 22.28 12.00
C GLY A 139 12.16 23.22 10.86
#